data_70b78f2fbbcc2a5c60da70c488b9cafb
#
_entry.id   70b78f2fbbcc2a5c60da70c488b9cafb
#
_cell.length_a   1.000
_cell.length_b   1.000
_cell.length_c   1.000
_cell.angle_alpha   90.00
_cell.angle_beta   90.00
_cell.angle_gamma   90.00
#
_symmetry.space_group_name_H-M   'P 1'
#
loop_
_entity.id
_entity.type
_entity.pdbx_description
1 polymer ?
#
loop_
_entity_poly.entity_id
_entity_poly.type
_entity_poly.pdbx_seq_one_letter_code
_entity_poly.pdbx_strand_id
1 'polypeptide(L)'
;MTAHIITGGGTGIGAATARLLADAGDDVVIVGRRAEPLLAVAATHERIHAITADAADGVAMADVVASTTERFGGVAGLVANAGGHGYSTVGSTTDDEWRSSLEANLTTAFVAIRAALDELERSRGAIVVVSSIAGLAAGPETAGYTVGKHALIGLVRSVARDYGRRGVRINALCPGWVRTPMSDEEMSVLVQRGDAPDVESAYALVTRDVPLGRAADAGEIAATIAFLLGPASTYVHGATIVADGGSTIVDVPTLAYG
;
A
#
# COMPACT_ATOMS: atom_id res chain seq x y z
N MET A 1 4.57 -14.71 20.69
CA MET A 1 3.57 -14.12 19.78
C MET A 1 4.32 -13.08 18.97
N THR A 2 3.95 -12.82 17.75
CA THR A 2 4.62 -11.86 16.86
C THR A 2 3.56 -10.94 16.29
N ALA A 3 3.93 -9.71 15.91
CA ALA A 3 3.01 -8.72 15.41
C ALA A 3 3.25 -8.39 13.92
N HIS A 4 2.25 -7.80 13.28
CA HIS A 4 2.36 -7.18 11.97
C HIS A 4 2.55 -5.68 12.08
N ILE A 5 3.42 -5.08 11.27
CA ILE A 5 3.58 -3.63 11.16
C ILE A 5 2.94 -3.17 9.84
N ILE A 6 2.10 -2.13 9.90
CA ILE A 6 1.43 -1.55 8.72
C ILE A 6 1.73 -0.05 8.65
N THR A 7 2.50 0.39 7.65
CA THR A 7 2.68 1.82 7.40
C THR A 7 1.47 2.39 6.66
N GLY A 8 1.11 3.64 6.95
CA GLY A 8 -0.12 4.24 6.42
C GLY A 8 -1.38 3.58 6.97
N GLY A 9 -1.33 3.05 8.22
CA GLY A 9 -2.41 2.26 8.82
C GLY A 9 -3.62 3.06 9.34
N GLY A 10 -3.59 4.40 9.25
CA GLY A 10 -4.67 5.23 9.79
C GLY A 10 -5.89 5.40 8.87
N THR A 11 -5.82 5.02 7.60
CA THR A 11 -6.93 5.18 6.63
C THR A 11 -6.88 4.11 5.54
N GLY A 12 -7.96 4.01 4.76
CA GLY A 12 -8.04 3.23 3.52
C GLY A 12 -7.60 1.78 3.67
N ILE A 13 -6.74 1.32 2.74
CA ILE A 13 -6.27 -0.07 2.67
C ILE A 13 -5.53 -0.48 3.95
N GLY A 14 -4.67 0.40 4.50
CA GLY A 14 -3.92 0.11 5.72
C GLY A 14 -4.81 -0.11 6.93
N ALA A 15 -5.83 0.75 7.11
CA ALA A 15 -6.80 0.61 8.20
C ALA A 15 -7.69 -0.64 8.05
N ALA A 16 -8.12 -0.96 6.82
CA ALA A 16 -8.88 -2.16 6.54
C ALA A 16 -8.06 -3.43 6.81
N THR A 17 -6.77 -3.42 6.40
CA THR A 17 -5.84 -4.51 6.68
C THR A 17 -5.61 -4.71 8.18
N ALA A 18 -5.45 -3.60 8.92
CA ALA A 18 -5.24 -3.68 10.36
C ALA A 18 -6.43 -4.35 11.08
N ARG A 19 -7.65 -3.97 10.72
CA ARG A 19 -8.86 -4.58 11.29
C ARG A 19 -8.96 -6.06 10.94
N LEU A 20 -8.76 -6.41 9.67
CA LEU A 20 -8.87 -7.79 9.21
C LEU A 20 -7.88 -8.72 9.92
N LEU A 21 -6.62 -8.30 10.10
CA LEU A 21 -5.62 -9.09 10.81
C LEU A 21 -5.91 -9.17 12.31
N ALA A 22 -6.37 -8.07 12.91
CA ALA A 22 -6.76 -8.05 14.32
C ALA A 22 -7.98 -8.95 14.60
N ASP A 23 -8.98 -8.93 13.72
CA ASP A 23 -10.15 -9.85 13.80
C ASP A 23 -9.75 -11.32 13.65
N ALA A 24 -8.65 -11.61 12.93
CA ALA A 24 -8.06 -12.94 12.82
C ALA A 24 -7.23 -13.36 14.04
N GLY A 25 -7.03 -12.45 15.02
CA GLY A 25 -6.31 -12.71 16.26
C GLY A 25 -4.85 -12.28 16.27
N ASP A 26 -4.38 -11.58 15.23
CA ASP A 26 -3.02 -11.06 15.17
C ASP A 26 -2.91 -9.73 15.92
N ASP A 27 -1.74 -9.47 16.52
CA ASP A 27 -1.39 -8.13 17.02
C ASP A 27 -0.87 -7.29 15.87
N VAL A 28 -1.35 -6.04 15.76
CA VAL A 28 -1.06 -5.15 14.63
C VAL A 28 -0.59 -3.79 15.13
N VAL A 29 0.58 -3.38 14.69
CA VAL A 29 1.12 -2.03 14.91
C VAL A 29 0.88 -1.20 13.66
N ILE A 30 0.08 -0.14 13.78
CA ILE A 30 -0.20 0.80 12.69
C ILE A 30 0.65 2.06 12.84
N VAL A 31 1.27 2.48 11.73
CA VAL A 31 2.21 3.60 11.71
C VAL A 31 1.76 4.66 10.71
N GLY A 32 1.93 5.92 11.07
CA GLY A 32 1.66 7.07 10.20
C GLY A 32 1.96 8.39 10.88
N ARG A 33 1.96 9.47 10.13
CA ARG A 33 2.34 10.81 10.63
C ARG A 33 1.23 11.50 11.43
N ARG A 34 -0.02 11.16 11.20
CA ARG A 34 -1.20 11.79 11.83
C ARG A 34 -1.71 10.91 12.95
N ALA A 35 -1.65 11.41 14.19
CA ALA A 35 -2.08 10.65 15.37
C ALA A 35 -3.59 10.37 15.37
N GLU A 36 -4.43 11.35 15.02
CA GLU A 36 -5.89 11.24 15.10
C GLU A 36 -6.45 10.04 14.31
N PRO A 37 -6.16 9.86 12.99
CA PRO A 37 -6.65 8.71 12.26
C PRO A 37 -6.12 7.37 12.79
N LEU A 38 -4.86 7.33 13.26
CA LEU A 38 -4.30 6.12 13.86
C LEU A 38 -5.02 5.74 15.15
N LEU A 39 -5.27 6.70 16.04
CA LEU A 39 -5.99 6.46 17.28
C LEU A 39 -7.43 6.03 17.04
N ALA A 40 -8.10 6.62 16.03
CA ALA A 40 -9.45 6.21 15.64
C ALA A 40 -9.48 4.76 15.16
N VAL A 41 -8.49 4.31 14.40
CA VAL A 41 -8.38 2.90 13.98
C VAL A 41 -8.02 2.00 15.16
N ALA A 42 -7.08 2.38 15.99
CA ALA A 42 -6.69 1.59 17.17
C ALA A 42 -7.84 1.41 18.16
N ALA A 43 -8.71 2.39 18.30
CA ALA A 43 -9.91 2.30 19.15
C ALA A 43 -10.94 1.26 18.67
N THR A 44 -10.84 0.77 17.42
CA THR A 44 -11.78 -0.22 16.88
C THR A 44 -11.50 -1.66 17.33
N HIS A 45 -10.27 -1.96 17.79
CA HIS A 45 -9.90 -3.31 18.20
C HIS A 45 -8.70 -3.30 19.18
N GLU A 46 -8.76 -4.08 20.27
CA GLU A 46 -7.73 -4.13 21.31
C GLU A 46 -6.34 -4.59 20.83
N ARG A 47 -6.29 -5.34 19.72
CA ARG A 47 -5.05 -5.82 19.11
C ARG A 47 -4.43 -4.84 18.10
N ILE A 48 -5.04 -3.67 17.91
CA ILE A 48 -4.48 -2.62 17.03
C ILE A 48 -3.78 -1.56 17.88
N HIS A 49 -2.51 -1.33 17.62
CA HIS A 49 -1.66 -0.43 18.39
C HIS A 49 -1.12 0.68 17.48
N ALA A 50 -1.38 1.93 17.85
CA ALA A 50 -0.98 3.10 17.07
C ALA A 50 0.40 3.62 17.50
N ILE A 51 1.30 3.85 16.55
CA ILE A 51 2.55 4.56 16.74
C ILE A 51 2.63 5.69 15.72
N THR A 52 2.77 6.92 16.20
CA THR A 52 2.97 8.07 15.32
C THR A 52 4.43 8.17 14.92
N ALA A 53 4.72 7.95 13.65
CA ALA A 53 6.07 8.03 13.09
C ALA A 53 6.02 8.33 11.58
N ASP A 54 7.08 8.92 11.04
CA ASP A 54 7.27 9.03 9.60
C ASP A 54 7.94 7.77 9.07
N ALA A 55 7.28 7.06 8.15
CA ALA A 55 7.81 5.86 7.55
C ALA A 55 9.05 6.10 6.65
N ALA A 56 9.34 7.37 6.30
CA ALA A 56 10.55 7.75 5.58
C ALA A 56 11.74 8.02 6.53
N ASP A 57 11.51 8.14 7.84
CA ASP A 57 12.55 8.35 8.84
C ASP A 57 13.10 7.00 9.35
N GLY A 58 14.39 6.77 9.09
CA GLY A 58 15.06 5.52 9.45
C GLY A 58 15.20 5.30 10.96
N VAL A 59 15.37 6.37 11.75
CA VAL A 59 15.46 6.28 13.21
C VAL A 59 14.08 5.97 13.80
N ALA A 60 13.07 6.72 13.37
CA ALA A 60 11.69 6.49 13.82
C ALA A 60 11.21 5.08 13.48
N MET A 61 11.52 4.55 12.30
CA MET A 61 11.12 3.19 11.93
C MET A 61 11.91 2.11 12.69
N ALA A 62 13.18 2.35 13.03
CA ALA A 62 13.92 1.45 13.90
C ALA A 62 13.30 1.39 15.31
N ASP A 63 12.88 2.52 15.86
CA ASP A 63 12.20 2.60 17.16
C ASP A 63 10.84 1.89 17.12
N VAL A 64 10.07 2.03 16.02
CA VAL A 64 8.82 1.27 15.81
C VAL A 64 9.08 -0.22 15.85
N VAL A 65 10.09 -0.72 15.15
CA VAL A 65 10.43 -2.15 15.12
C VAL A 65 10.90 -2.63 16.49
N ALA A 66 11.75 -1.87 17.19
CA ALA A 66 12.24 -2.20 18.53
C ALA A 66 11.08 -2.28 19.55
N SER A 67 10.20 -1.28 19.58
CA SER A 67 9.02 -1.26 20.44
C SER A 67 8.06 -2.42 20.15
N THR A 68 7.88 -2.76 18.86
CA THR A 68 7.06 -3.90 18.44
C THR A 68 7.66 -5.21 18.93
N THR A 69 8.97 -5.37 18.77
CA THR A 69 9.70 -6.57 19.22
C THR A 69 9.68 -6.72 20.73
N GLU A 70 9.89 -5.64 21.46
CA GLU A 70 9.82 -5.65 22.93
C GLU A 70 8.43 -6.06 23.43
N ARG A 71 7.38 -5.51 22.84
CA ARG A 71 6.02 -5.74 23.30
C ARG A 71 5.45 -7.09 22.89
N PHE A 72 5.76 -7.58 21.67
CA PHE A 72 5.12 -8.74 21.07
C PHE A 72 6.08 -9.91 20.79
N GLY A 73 7.38 -9.75 21.09
CA GLY A 73 8.38 -10.78 20.90
C GLY A 73 8.90 -10.95 19.47
N GLY A 74 8.53 -10.05 18.55
CA GLY A 74 9.04 -10.02 17.18
C GLY A 74 8.04 -9.49 16.15
N VAL A 75 8.50 -9.37 14.91
CA VAL A 75 7.71 -8.94 13.76
C VAL A 75 7.50 -10.12 12.80
N ALA A 76 6.24 -10.52 12.58
CA ALA A 76 5.87 -11.60 11.66
C ALA A 76 5.62 -11.11 10.23
N GLY A 77 5.20 -9.85 10.08
CA GLY A 77 4.92 -9.30 8.77
C GLY A 77 5.00 -7.78 8.71
N LEU A 78 5.28 -7.28 7.52
CA LEU A 78 5.28 -5.85 7.22
C LEU A 78 4.39 -5.56 6.02
N VAL A 79 3.49 -4.60 6.15
CA VAL A 79 2.75 -4.01 5.05
C VAL A 79 3.30 -2.61 4.79
N ALA A 80 4.10 -2.47 3.74
CA ALA A 80 4.60 -1.18 3.26
C ALA A 80 3.51 -0.55 2.38
N ASN A 81 2.57 0.15 3.04
CA ASN A 81 1.39 0.73 2.41
C ASN A 81 1.41 2.27 2.40
N ALA A 82 2.23 2.92 3.23
CA ALA A 82 2.35 4.36 3.21
C ALA A 82 2.69 4.87 1.80
N GLY A 83 1.99 5.89 1.35
CA GLY A 83 2.16 6.49 0.04
C GLY A 83 1.49 7.85 -0.02
N GLY A 84 1.58 8.49 -1.16
CA GLY A 84 1.01 9.82 -1.39
C GLY A 84 0.75 10.07 -2.87
N HIS A 85 0.32 11.27 -3.17
CA HIS A 85 0.12 11.76 -4.52
C HIS A 85 1.45 12.17 -5.19
N GLY A 86 1.38 12.59 -6.43
CA GLY A 86 2.51 13.07 -7.23
C GLY A 86 1.98 13.41 -8.62
N TYR A 87 1.06 14.39 -8.66
CA TYR A 87 0.34 14.80 -9.88
C TYR A 87 1.00 16.01 -10.52
N SER A 88 1.76 15.75 -11.57
CA SER A 88 2.30 16.75 -12.48
C SER A 88 2.85 16.07 -13.71
N THR A 89 2.94 16.80 -14.82
CA THR A 89 3.69 16.34 -16.00
C THR A 89 5.19 16.45 -15.73
N VAL A 90 6.01 15.70 -16.48
CA VAL A 90 7.48 15.80 -16.33
C VAL A 90 7.96 17.24 -16.52
N GLY A 91 7.37 17.98 -17.48
CA GLY A 91 7.79 19.35 -17.78
C GLY A 91 7.38 20.40 -16.74
N SER A 92 6.35 20.12 -15.92
CA SER A 92 5.88 21.02 -14.87
C SER A 92 6.32 20.62 -13.46
N THR A 93 6.87 19.41 -13.28
CA THR A 93 7.35 18.92 -11.98
C THR A 93 8.59 19.68 -11.54
N THR A 94 8.55 20.32 -10.39
CA THR A 94 9.72 20.91 -9.76
C THR A 94 10.59 19.83 -9.09
N ASP A 95 11.86 20.16 -8.84
CA ASP A 95 12.78 19.23 -8.14
C ASP A 95 12.26 18.85 -6.75
N ASP A 96 11.58 19.75 -6.04
CA ASP A 96 11.05 19.48 -4.70
C ASP A 96 9.81 18.61 -4.76
N GLU A 97 8.90 18.82 -5.70
CA GLU A 97 7.76 17.92 -5.95
C GLU A 97 8.23 16.51 -6.34
N TRP A 98 9.26 16.43 -7.19
CA TRP A 98 9.87 15.16 -7.55
C TRP A 98 10.42 14.42 -6.34
N ARG A 99 11.26 15.08 -5.51
CA ARG A 99 11.82 14.49 -4.29
C ARG A 99 10.73 14.06 -3.32
N SER A 100 9.73 14.93 -3.07
CA SER A 100 8.61 14.66 -2.18
C SER A 100 7.77 13.46 -2.66
N SER A 101 7.53 13.35 -3.97
CA SER A 101 6.79 12.22 -4.53
C SER A 101 7.56 10.89 -4.37
N LEU A 102 8.86 10.88 -4.64
CA LEU A 102 9.69 9.69 -4.41
C LEU A 102 9.82 9.35 -2.93
N GLU A 103 9.91 10.35 -2.05
CA GLU A 103 9.92 10.14 -0.61
C GLU A 103 8.65 9.45 -0.15
N ALA A 104 7.49 9.96 -0.55
CA ALA A 104 6.20 9.41 -0.17
C ALA A 104 5.94 8.01 -0.75
N ASN A 105 6.33 7.75 -2.00
CA ASN A 105 5.92 6.55 -2.74
C ASN A 105 6.99 5.46 -2.86
N LEU A 106 8.25 5.74 -2.49
CA LEU A 106 9.35 4.79 -2.58
C LEU A 106 10.14 4.73 -1.28
N THR A 107 10.62 5.89 -0.77
CA THR A 107 11.51 5.92 0.39
C THR A 107 10.85 5.37 1.64
N THR A 108 9.56 5.66 1.87
CA THR A 108 8.77 5.10 2.97
C THR A 108 8.80 3.57 3.00
N ALA A 109 8.63 2.91 1.85
CA ALA A 109 8.67 1.46 1.75
C ALA A 109 10.09 0.92 1.96
N PHE A 110 11.09 1.53 1.33
CA PHE A 110 12.49 1.14 1.49
C PHE A 110 12.94 1.22 2.94
N VAL A 111 12.65 2.32 3.61
CA VAL A 111 13.05 2.54 5.01
C VAL A 111 12.36 1.55 5.94
N ALA A 112 11.04 1.36 5.80
CA ALA A 112 10.29 0.42 6.61
C ALA A 112 10.78 -1.03 6.42
N ILE A 113 11.02 -1.45 5.19
CA ILE A 113 11.57 -2.78 4.89
C ILE A 113 12.94 -2.93 5.54
N ARG A 114 13.87 -1.99 5.31
CA ARG A 114 15.23 -2.04 5.86
C ARG A 114 15.23 -2.14 7.38
N ALA A 115 14.37 -1.38 8.06
CA ALA A 115 14.27 -1.40 9.52
C ALA A 115 13.75 -2.74 10.07
N ALA A 116 12.85 -3.42 9.35
CA ALA A 116 12.21 -4.65 9.82
C ALA A 116 12.94 -5.94 9.39
N LEU A 117 13.94 -5.88 8.50
CA LEU A 117 14.55 -7.07 7.89
C LEU A 117 15.09 -8.06 8.90
N ASP A 118 15.84 -7.63 9.91
CA ASP A 118 16.44 -8.53 10.90
C ASP A 118 15.37 -9.32 11.70
N GLU A 119 14.27 -8.66 12.06
CA GLU A 119 13.15 -9.32 12.76
C GLU A 119 12.40 -10.28 11.81
N LEU A 120 12.21 -9.88 10.56
CA LEU A 120 11.55 -10.71 9.55
C LEU A 120 12.40 -11.94 9.18
N GLU A 121 13.72 -11.84 9.20
CA GLU A 121 14.60 -13.01 9.05
C GLU A 121 14.45 -13.98 10.23
N ARG A 122 14.44 -13.47 11.48
CA ARG A 122 14.26 -14.31 12.68
C ARG A 122 12.93 -15.02 12.69
N SER A 123 11.86 -14.35 12.29
CA SER A 123 10.49 -14.90 12.27
C SER A 123 10.18 -15.70 11.01
N ARG A 124 11.02 -15.65 9.97
CA ARG A 124 10.72 -16.11 8.62
C ARG A 124 9.44 -15.46 8.07
N GLY A 125 9.36 -14.15 8.27
CA GLY A 125 8.17 -13.36 8.05
C GLY A 125 7.87 -13.05 6.59
N ALA A 126 6.82 -12.24 6.39
CA ALA A 126 6.37 -11.85 5.06
C ALA A 126 6.23 -10.33 4.92
N ILE A 127 6.51 -9.81 3.73
CA ILE A 127 6.35 -8.41 3.38
C ILE A 127 5.36 -8.29 2.22
N VAL A 128 4.43 -7.36 2.34
CA VAL A 128 3.59 -6.92 1.22
C VAL A 128 3.84 -5.44 0.98
N VAL A 129 4.23 -5.12 -0.25
CA VAL A 129 4.43 -3.74 -0.70
C VAL A 129 3.23 -3.32 -1.54
N VAL A 130 2.50 -2.31 -1.08
CA VAL A 130 1.33 -1.79 -1.80
C VAL A 130 1.80 -0.79 -2.86
N SER A 131 1.88 -1.29 -4.10
CA SER A 131 2.13 -0.49 -5.28
C SER A 131 0.81 0.07 -5.85
N SER A 132 0.56 -0.06 -7.12
CA SER A 132 -0.64 0.36 -7.86
C SER A 132 -0.58 -0.23 -9.26
N ILE A 133 -1.68 -0.23 -10.01
CA ILE A 133 -1.64 -0.40 -11.46
C ILE A 133 -0.79 0.69 -12.14
N ALA A 134 -0.62 1.85 -11.52
CA ALA A 134 0.34 2.87 -11.94
C ALA A 134 1.80 2.44 -11.82
N GLY A 135 2.10 1.29 -11.19
CA GLY A 135 3.40 0.62 -11.23
C GLY A 135 3.59 -0.28 -12.45
N LEU A 136 2.56 -0.45 -13.29
CA LEU A 136 2.54 -1.30 -14.49
C LEU A 136 2.26 -0.50 -15.75
N ALA A 137 1.52 0.60 -15.61
CA ALA A 137 1.13 1.52 -16.68
C ALA A 137 1.28 2.97 -16.19
N ALA A 138 0.99 3.96 -17.05
CA ALA A 138 1.04 5.36 -16.69
C ALA A 138 -0.29 6.03 -16.97
N GLY A 139 -0.74 6.88 -16.05
CA GLY A 139 -1.80 7.85 -16.28
C GLY A 139 -1.25 9.22 -16.70
N PRO A 140 -2.10 10.13 -17.16
CA PRO A 140 -1.69 11.50 -17.43
C PRO A 140 -1.33 12.20 -16.11
N GLU A 141 -0.35 13.12 -16.18
CA GLU A 141 0.03 13.98 -15.06
C GLU A 141 0.38 13.26 -13.76
N THR A 142 0.98 12.04 -13.85
CA THR A 142 1.32 11.22 -12.69
C THR A 142 2.81 10.86 -12.65
N ALA A 143 3.71 11.72 -13.17
CA ALA A 143 5.11 11.37 -13.38
C ALA A 143 5.82 10.84 -12.12
N GLY A 144 5.80 11.57 -11.03
CA GLY A 144 6.46 11.16 -9.79
C GLY A 144 5.81 9.94 -9.14
N TYR A 145 4.48 9.88 -9.13
CA TYR A 145 3.72 8.75 -8.63
C TYR A 145 4.00 7.47 -9.42
N THR A 146 3.89 7.54 -10.75
CA THR A 146 4.15 6.42 -11.66
C THR A 146 5.56 5.86 -11.47
N VAL A 147 6.58 6.73 -11.45
CA VAL A 147 7.96 6.29 -11.25
C VAL A 147 8.15 5.64 -9.87
N GLY A 148 7.63 6.25 -8.81
CA GLY A 148 7.69 5.67 -7.46
C GLY A 148 7.05 4.28 -7.40
N LYS A 149 5.85 4.12 -7.97
CA LYS A 149 5.13 2.83 -7.96
C LYS A 149 5.79 1.75 -8.84
N HIS A 150 6.40 2.11 -9.97
CA HIS A 150 7.24 1.20 -10.76
C HIS A 150 8.49 0.77 -9.97
N ALA A 151 9.15 1.72 -9.30
CA ALA A 151 10.35 1.46 -8.52
C ALA A 151 10.10 0.46 -7.36
N LEU A 152 8.91 0.48 -6.75
CA LEU A 152 8.52 -0.50 -5.72
C LEU A 152 8.58 -1.94 -6.23
N ILE A 153 8.21 -2.19 -7.48
CA ILE A 153 8.27 -3.54 -8.09
C ILE A 153 9.74 -3.98 -8.22
N GLY A 154 10.63 -3.07 -8.60
CA GLY A 154 12.08 -3.31 -8.60
C GLY A 154 12.62 -3.61 -7.21
N LEU A 155 12.22 -2.83 -6.20
CA LEU A 155 12.58 -3.04 -4.80
C LEU A 155 12.14 -4.42 -4.29
N VAL A 156 10.91 -4.83 -4.57
CA VAL A 156 10.37 -6.16 -4.21
C VAL A 156 11.24 -7.27 -4.79
N ARG A 157 11.59 -7.18 -6.07
CA ARG A 157 12.44 -8.21 -6.73
C ARG A 157 13.84 -8.28 -6.15
N SER A 158 14.44 -7.12 -5.80
CA SER A 158 15.76 -7.06 -5.16
C SER A 158 15.72 -7.73 -3.78
N VAL A 159 14.79 -7.34 -2.91
CA VAL A 159 14.65 -7.93 -1.58
C VAL A 159 14.32 -9.42 -1.67
N ALA A 160 13.44 -9.83 -2.59
CA ALA A 160 13.13 -11.24 -2.80
C ALA A 160 14.39 -12.06 -3.14
N ARG A 161 15.21 -11.54 -4.03
CA ARG A 161 16.44 -12.21 -4.44
C ARG A 161 17.46 -12.37 -3.32
N ASP A 162 17.60 -11.34 -2.48
CA ASP A 162 18.62 -11.28 -1.45
C ASP A 162 18.21 -12.03 -0.17
N TYR A 163 16.92 -11.98 0.20
CA TYR A 163 16.42 -12.44 1.50
C TYR A 163 15.57 -13.71 1.44
N GLY A 164 15.20 -14.19 0.27
CA GLY A 164 14.37 -15.40 0.13
C GLY A 164 14.99 -16.63 0.78
N ARG A 165 16.31 -16.86 0.60
CA ARG A 165 17.03 -17.97 1.24
C ARG A 165 17.18 -17.83 2.76
N ARG A 166 16.97 -16.62 3.28
CA ARG A 166 16.94 -16.33 4.72
C ARG A 166 15.56 -16.51 5.34
N GLY A 167 14.57 -16.91 4.51
CA GLY A 167 13.22 -17.22 4.92
C GLY A 167 12.22 -16.07 4.79
N VAL A 168 12.62 -14.87 4.38
CA VAL A 168 11.72 -13.73 4.19
C VAL A 168 11.00 -13.84 2.85
N ARG A 169 9.67 -13.76 2.85
CA ARG A 169 8.88 -13.62 1.63
C ARG A 169 8.52 -12.15 1.40
N ILE A 170 8.48 -11.73 0.16
CA ILE A 170 8.03 -10.38 -0.21
C ILE A 170 7.29 -10.42 -1.54
N ASN A 171 6.19 -9.66 -1.64
CA ASN A 171 5.44 -9.52 -2.88
C ASN A 171 4.94 -8.08 -3.05
N ALA A 172 4.78 -7.64 -4.29
CA ALA A 172 4.10 -6.41 -4.63
C ALA A 172 2.62 -6.69 -4.88
N LEU A 173 1.74 -5.85 -4.34
CA LEU A 173 0.32 -5.80 -4.68
C LEU A 173 0.05 -4.52 -5.46
N CYS A 174 -0.58 -4.65 -6.62
CA CYS A 174 -0.95 -3.55 -7.51
C CYS A 174 -2.48 -3.42 -7.57
N PRO A 175 -3.10 -2.66 -6.66
CA PRO A 175 -4.52 -2.37 -6.73
C PRO A 175 -4.88 -1.47 -7.92
N GLY A 176 -6.10 -1.61 -8.44
CA GLY A 176 -6.77 -0.61 -9.26
C GLY A 176 -7.38 0.51 -8.41
N TRP A 177 -8.51 1.07 -8.86
CA TRP A 177 -9.27 2.02 -8.06
C TRP A 177 -9.85 1.35 -6.81
N VAL A 178 -9.59 1.95 -5.64
CA VAL A 178 -10.05 1.48 -4.33
C VAL A 178 -10.72 2.63 -3.59
N ARG A 179 -11.91 2.42 -3.05
CA ARG A 179 -12.61 3.42 -2.24
C ARG A 179 -11.84 3.70 -0.95
N THR A 180 -11.27 4.88 -0.88
CA THR A 180 -10.44 5.36 0.24
C THR A 180 -10.55 6.88 0.31
N PRO A 181 -10.24 7.52 1.45
CA PRO A 181 -10.21 8.99 1.53
C PRO A 181 -9.33 9.64 0.46
N MET A 182 -8.19 9.02 0.10
CA MET A 182 -7.31 9.50 -0.97
C MET A 182 -8.02 9.50 -2.33
N SER A 183 -8.69 8.41 -2.68
CA SER A 183 -9.41 8.31 -3.95
C SER A 183 -10.66 9.21 -3.97
N ASP A 184 -11.32 9.42 -2.83
CA ASP A 184 -12.44 10.35 -2.73
C ASP A 184 -12.00 11.80 -3.00
N GLU A 185 -10.79 12.18 -2.55
CA GLU A 185 -10.18 13.48 -2.91
C GLU A 185 -9.95 13.57 -4.43
N GLU A 186 -9.46 12.51 -5.07
CA GLU A 186 -9.27 12.46 -6.53
C GLU A 186 -10.59 12.53 -7.29
N MET A 187 -11.62 11.80 -6.85
CA MET A 187 -12.97 11.89 -7.43
C MET A 187 -13.55 13.29 -7.27
N SER A 188 -13.29 13.96 -6.14
CA SER A 188 -13.73 15.34 -5.90
C SER A 188 -13.09 16.33 -6.90
N VAL A 189 -11.88 16.06 -7.41
CA VAL A 189 -11.28 16.88 -8.47
C VAL A 189 -12.10 16.78 -9.78
N LEU A 190 -12.56 15.58 -10.14
CA LEU A 190 -13.43 15.39 -11.32
C LEU A 190 -14.77 16.13 -11.18
N VAL A 191 -15.34 16.10 -9.96
CA VAL A 191 -16.56 16.87 -9.67
C VAL A 191 -16.33 18.37 -9.79
N GLN A 192 -15.24 18.89 -9.23
CA GLN A 192 -14.88 20.31 -9.31
C GLN A 192 -14.62 20.78 -10.75
N ARG A 193 -14.11 19.92 -11.61
CA ARG A 193 -13.91 20.19 -13.04
C ARG A 193 -15.20 20.12 -13.86
N GLY A 194 -16.27 19.58 -13.28
CA GLY A 194 -17.54 19.38 -13.98
C GLY A 194 -17.58 18.10 -14.84
N ASP A 195 -16.59 17.21 -14.70
CA ASP A 195 -16.53 15.94 -15.42
C ASP A 195 -17.55 14.92 -14.87
N ALA A 196 -17.98 15.08 -13.61
CA ALA A 196 -18.99 14.27 -12.94
C ALA A 196 -19.85 15.15 -12.01
N PRO A 197 -21.16 14.83 -11.78
CA PRO A 197 -22.01 15.60 -10.90
C PRO A 197 -21.73 15.39 -9.41
N ASP A 198 -21.22 14.23 -9.05
CA ASP A 198 -20.89 13.83 -7.66
C ASP A 198 -19.79 12.77 -7.63
N VAL A 199 -19.31 12.43 -6.44
CA VAL A 199 -18.23 11.45 -6.21
C VAL A 199 -18.59 10.05 -6.71
N GLU A 200 -19.84 9.60 -6.53
CA GLU A 200 -20.30 8.29 -7.02
C GLU A 200 -20.26 8.21 -8.55
N SER A 201 -20.72 9.26 -9.21
CA SER A 201 -20.66 9.37 -10.67
C SER A 201 -19.21 9.44 -11.17
N ALA A 202 -18.30 10.09 -10.41
CA ALA A 202 -16.88 10.12 -10.73
C ALA A 202 -16.25 8.72 -10.64
N TYR A 203 -16.58 7.92 -9.60
CA TYR A 203 -16.18 6.52 -9.54
C TYR A 203 -16.74 5.72 -10.72
N ALA A 204 -18.02 5.86 -11.06
CA ALA A 204 -18.61 5.20 -12.21
C ALA A 204 -17.88 5.58 -13.52
N LEU A 205 -17.50 6.85 -13.67
CA LEU A 205 -16.76 7.34 -14.83
C LEU A 205 -15.38 6.67 -14.96
N VAL A 206 -14.56 6.65 -13.88
CA VAL A 206 -13.21 6.09 -13.93
C VAL A 206 -13.19 4.55 -13.97
N THR A 207 -14.30 3.90 -13.66
CA THR A 207 -14.40 2.43 -13.68
C THR A 207 -15.32 1.89 -14.77
N ARG A 208 -15.83 2.73 -15.68
CA ARG A 208 -16.78 2.31 -16.74
C ARG A 208 -16.25 1.19 -17.62
N ASP A 209 -14.92 1.21 -17.90
CA ASP A 209 -14.27 0.22 -18.76
C ASP A 209 -13.54 -0.87 -17.95
N VAL A 210 -13.67 -0.88 -16.62
CA VAL A 210 -13.18 -1.95 -15.75
C VAL A 210 -14.12 -3.14 -15.85
N PRO A 211 -13.66 -4.36 -16.15
CA PRO A 211 -14.53 -5.53 -16.33
C PRO A 211 -15.47 -5.81 -15.14
N LEU A 212 -15.04 -5.59 -13.90
CA LEU A 212 -15.94 -5.70 -12.73
C LEU A 212 -16.87 -4.50 -12.54
N GLY A 213 -16.74 -3.43 -13.33
CA GLY A 213 -17.64 -2.26 -13.36
C GLY A 213 -17.64 -1.39 -12.11
N ARG A 214 -16.67 -1.52 -11.23
CA ARG A 214 -16.60 -0.75 -9.98
C ARG A 214 -15.19 -0.62 -9.42
N ALA A 215 -14.98 0.36 -8.55
CA ALA A 215 -13.83 0.38 -7.66
C ALA A 215 -13.96 -0.72 -6.59
N ALA A 216 -12.82 -1.21 -6.10
CA ALA A 216 -12.78 -2.14 -4.97
C ALA A 216 -13.08 -1.43 -3.65
N ASP A 217 -13.63 -2.15 -2.69
CA ASP A 217 -13.59 -1.74 -1.29
C ASP A 217 -12.21 -2.03 -0.68
N ALA A 218 -11.79 -1.21 0.29
CA ALA A 218 -10.49 -1.41 0.93
C ALA A 218 -10.34 -2.80 1.59
N GLY A 219 -11.44 -3.40 2.03
CA GLY A 219 -11.47 -4.76 2.59
C GLY A 219 -11.11 -5.84 1.58
N GLU A 220 -11.45 -5.68 0.29
CA GLU A 220 -11.10 -6.64 -0.76
C GLU A 220 -9.59 -6.67 -1.00
N ILE A 221 -8.95 -5.51 -0.93
CA ILE A 221 -7.48 -5.40 -1.03
C ILE A 221 -6.81 -5.94 0.25
N ALA A 222 -7.39 -5.64 1.42
CA ALA A 222 -6.92 -6.17 2.70
C ALA A 222 -6.92 -7.70 2.75
N ALA A 223 -7.94 -8.35 2.17
CA ALA A 223 -8.01 -9.81 2.07
C ALA A 223 -6.84 -10.38 1.24
N THR A 224 -6.48 -9.73 0.15
CA THR A 224 -5.31 -10.13 -0.66
C THR A 224 -3.99 -9.94 0.14
N ILE A 225 -3.88 -8.84 0.91
CA ILE A 225 -2.72 -8.61 1.77
C ILE A 225 -2.62 -9.69 2.84
N ALA A 226 -3.71 -10.02 3.52
CA ALA A 226 -3.75 -11.08 4.53
C ALA A 226 -3.36 -12.45 3.95
N PHE A 227 -3.85 -12.80 2.75
CA PHE A 227 -3.40 -14.00 2.02
C PHE A 227 -1.89 -14.00 1.79
N LEU A 228 -1.32 -12.89 1.31
CA LEU A 228 0.11 -12.79 1.00
C LEU A 228 1.00 -12.81 2.26
N LEU A 229 0.52 -12.35 3.39
CA LEU A 229 1.20 -12.47 4.69
C LEU A 229 1.10 -13.88 5.27
N GLY A 230 -0.02 -14.54 5.03
CA GLY A 230 -0.40 -15.80 5.65
C GLY A 230 0.30 -17.05 5.09
N PRO A 231 0.06 -18.21 5.74
CA PRO A 231 0.68 -19.48 5.38
C PRO A 231 0.17 -20.07 4.06
N ALA A 232 -0.97 -19.62 3.55
CA ALA A 232 -1.51 -20.09 2.27
C ALA A 232 -0.69 -19.63 1.05
N SER A 233 0.22 -18.65 1.23
CA SER A 233 1.04 -18.06 0.16
C SER A 233 2.54 -18.39 0.26
N THR A 234 2.90 -19.51 0.91
CA THR A 234 4.32 -19.84 1.19
C THR A 234 5.20 -20.00 -0.05
N TYR A 235 4.62 -20.26 -1.22
CA TYR A 235 5.36 -20.35 -2.49
C TYR A 235 5.17 -19.12 -3.40
N VAL A 236 4.49 -18.08 -2.89
CA VAL A 236 4.34 -16.78 -3.58
C VAL A 236 5.44 -15.84 -3.10
N HIS A 237 6.41 -15.53 -3.97
CA HIS A 237 7.60 -14.79 -3.62
C HIS A 237 8.15 -13.99 -4.79
N GLY A 238 8.46 -12.71 -4.59
CA GLY A 238 8.95 -11.80 -5.62
C GLY A 238 7.92 -11.49 -6.72
N ALA A 239 6.66 -11.86 -6.48
CA ALA A 239 5.58 -11.71 -7.43
C ALA A 239 5.03 -10.26 -7.44
N THR A 240 4.46 -9.90 -8.59
CA THR A 240 3.62 -8.71 -8.74
C THR A 240 2.18 -9.20 -8.92
N ILE A 241 1.37 -9.02 -7.89
CA ILE A 241 -0.04 -9.43 -7.87
C ILE A 241 -0.90 -8.23 -8.24
N VAL A 242 -1.78 -8.39 -9.22
CA VAL A 242 -2.70 -7.35 -9.67
C VAL A 242 -4.09 -7.63 -9.08
N ALA A 243 -4.69 -6.61 -8.45
CA ALA A 243 -6.03 -6.67 -7.88
C ALA A 243 -6.78 -5.40 -8.31
N ASP A 244 -7.25 -5.39 -9.55
CA ASP A 244 -7.71 -4.18 -10.24
C ASP A 244 -9.07 -4.31 -10.94
N GLY A 245 -9.81 -5.38 -10.68
CA GLY A 245 -11.09 -5.66 -11.33
C GLY A 245 -10.98 -5.96 -12.84
N GLY A 246 -9.76 -6.21 -13.32
CA GLY A 246 -9.48 -6.46 -14.74
C GLY A 246 -9.09 -5.18 -15.52
N SER A 247 -8.89 -4.06 -14.86
CA SER A 247 -8.57 -2.78 -15.53
C SER A 247 -7.36 -2.89 -16.49
N THR A 248 -6.29 -3.59 -16.09
CA THR A 248 -5.05 -3.67 -16.88
C THR A 248 -5.06 -4.72 -18.00
N ILE A 249 -6.12 -5.55 -18.11
CA ILE A 249 -6.25 -6.53 -19.21
C ILE A 249 -7.12 -6.03 -20.36
N VAL A 250 -7.68 -4.82 -20.25
CA VAL A 250 -8.53 -4.21 -21.29
C VAL A 250 -7.64 -3.70 -22.41
N ASP A 251 -7.89 -4.18 -23.63
CA ASP A 251 -7.29 -3.64 -24.83
C ASP A 251 -8.06 -2.40 -25.27
N VAL A 252 -7.49 -1.21 -25.01
CA VAL A 252 -8.14 0.08 -25.27
C VAL A 252 -8.69 0.23 -26.70
N PRO A 253 -7.97 -0.16 -27.79
CA PRO A 253 -8.51 -0.10 -29.12
C PRO A 253 -9.80 -0.91 -29.32
N THR A 254 -9.99 -2.01 -28.60
CA THR A 254 -11.18 -2.86 -28.75
C THR A 254 -12.42 -2.35 -28.02
N LEU A 255 -12.29 -1.31 -27.16
CA LEU A 255 -13.44 -0.64 -26.54
C LEU A 255 -14.45 -0.08 -27.57
N ALA A 256 -14.01 0.14 -28.82
CA ALA A 256 -14.90 0.60 -29.90
C ALA A 256 -15.90 -0.50 -30.38
N TYR A 257 -15.74 -1.76 -29.96
CA TYR A 257 -16.58 -2.88 -30.39
C TYR A 257 -17.60 -3.32 -29.33
N GLY A 258 -17.57 -2.72 -28.12
CA GLY A 258 -18.44 -3.08 -27.00
C GLY A 258 -19.39 -1.99 -26.54
#